data_f0d58f6be0bcd44c6dd4cc8b8aa36a68
#
_entry.id   f0d58f6be0bcd44c6dd4cc8b8aa36a68
#
_cell.length_a   1.000
_cell.length_b   1.000
_cell.length_c   1.000
_cell.angle_alpha   90.00
_cell.angle_beta   90.00
_cell.angle_gamma   90.00
#
_symmetry.space_group_name_H-M   'P 1'
#
loop_
_entity.id
_entity.type
_entity.pdbx_description
1 polymer ?
#
loop_
_entity_poly.entity_id
_entity_poly.type
_entity_poly.pdbx_seq_one_letter_code
_entity_poly.pdbx_strand_id
1 'polypeptide(L)'
;MKLLLTSSGLDTEILREKFLELVRKPAFEIRLLFVPTAANVQRDKSYLERNKSDLVEIGINRENIIDCDLDKDFHDIDFSGIDVIFVAGGNTFYLLDRVRKMGFDKKIREMVDGGV
;
A
#
# COMPACT_ATOMS: atom_id res chain seq x y z
N MET A 1 -14.93 4.31 1.64
CA MET A 1 -13.69 3.92 0.92
C MET A 1 -13.36 4.94 -0.16
N LYS A 2 -12.11 5.29 -0.30
CA LYS A 2 -11.61 6.12 -1.39
C LYS A 2 -10.59 5.32 -2.17
N LEU A 3 -10.58 5.44 -3.49
CA LEU A 3 -9.74 4.65 -4.38
C LEU A 3 -8.99 5.56 -5.35
N LEU A 4 -7.67 5.37 -5.44
CA LEU A 4 -6.82 6.05 -6.41
C LEU A 4 -6.06 4.98 -7.22
N LEU A 5 -6.31 4.95 -8.52
CA LEU A 5 -5.65 4.01 -9.43
C LEU A 5 -4.57 4.74 -10.23
N THR A 6 -3.36 4.18 -10.23
CA THR A 6 -2.22 4.74 -10.96
C THR A 6 -1.48 3.64 -11.71
N SER A 7 -0.70 4.02 -12.72
CA SER A 7 0.12 3.06 -13.48
C SER A 7 1.53 2.89 -12.92
N SER A 8 2.05 3.89 -12.20
CA SER A 8 3.44 3.89 -11.70
C SER A 8 3.55 4.45 -10.28
N GLY A 9 2.55 4.19 -9.45
CA GLY A 9 2.51 4.73 -8.10
C GLY A 9 2.26 6.24 -8.11
N LEU A 10 2.89 6.94 -7.17
CA LEU A 10 2.72 8.40 -7.01
C LEU A 10 3.93 9.14 -7.60
N ASP A 11 4.16 8.96 -8.88
CA ASP A 11 5.35 9.46 -9.57
C ASP A 11 5.20 10.88 -10.13
N THR A 12 4.00 11.44 -10.14
CA THR A 12 3.76 12.82 -10.60
C THR A 12 3.22 13.70 -9.48
N GLU A 13 3.46 15.01 -9.62
CA GLU A 13 2.98 16.00 -8.64
C GLU A 13 1.45 16.01 -8.56
N ILE A 14 0.78 15.88 -9.70
CA ILE A 14 -0.70 15.85 -9.75
C ILE A 14 -1.24 14.66 -8.94
N LEU A 15 -0.66 13.47 -9.11
CA LEU A 15 -1.06 12.29 -8.35
C LEU A 15 -0.79 12.44 -6.86
N ARG A 16 0.33 13.05 -6.49
CA ARG A 16 0.69 13.31 -5.09
C ARG A 16 -0.29 14.26 -4.41
N GLU A 17 -0.66 15.34 -5.09
CA GLU A 17 -1.67 16.28 -4.61
C GLU A 17 -3.02 15.60 -4.43
N LYS A 18 -3.44 14.80 -5.41
CA LYS A 18 -4.70 14.06 -5.34
C LYS A 18 -4.72 13.07 -4.20
N PHE A 19 -3.63 12.38 -3.98
CA PHE A 19 -3.47 11.42 -2.87
C PHE A 19 -3.67 12.13 -1.53
N LEU A 20 -2.95 13.23 -1.30
CA LEU A 20 -3.07 13.99 -0.05
C LEU A 20 -4.47 14.56 0.16
N GLU A 21 -5.10 15.03 -0.91
CA GLU A 21 -6.49 15.51 -0.88
C GLU A 21 -7.46 14.42 -0.43
N LEU A 22 -7.29 13.19 -0.94
CA LEU A 22 -8.15 12.07 -0.59
C LEU A 22 -7.94 11.59 0.84
N VAL A 23 -6.70 11.56 1.32
CA VAL A 23 -6.38 11.08 2.67
C VAL A 23 -6.82 12.07 3.74
N ARG A 24 -6.77 13.37 3.46
CA ARG A 24 -7.19 14.45 4.39
C ARG A 24 -6.47 14.44 5.72
N LYS A 25 -5.19 14.10 5.70
CA LYS A 25 -4.36 14.01 6.89
C LYS A 25 -2.97 14.52 6.56
N PRO A 26 -2.28 15.20 7.49
CA PRO A 26 -0.89 15.60 7.24
C PRO A 26 -0.03 14.38 6.88
N ALA A 27 0.83 14.54 5.89
CA ALA A 27 1.62 13.41 5.39
C ALA A 27 2.43 12.72 6.49
N PHE A 28 3.02 13.48 7.41
CA PHE A 28 3.83 12.92 8.50
C PHE A 28 3.03 12.11 9.53
N GLU A 29 1.70 12.21 9.51
CA GLU A 29 0.81 11.43 10.39
C GLU A 29 0.23 10.19 9.70
N ILE A 30 0.40 10.06 8.37
CA ILE A 30 -0.16 8.94 7.61
C ILE A 30 0.57 7.65 7.97
N ARG A 31 -0.21 6.61 8.30
CA ARG A 31 0.27 5.24 8.41
C ARG A 31 -0.21 4.46 7.20
N LEU A 32 0.73 3.87 6.47
CA LEU A 32 0.47 3.23 5.19
C LEU A 32 0.91 1.78 5.23
N LEU A 33 0.00 0.90 4.81
CA LEU A 33 0.30 -0.51 4.62
C LEU A 33 0.74 -0.70 3.17
N PHE A 34 1.97 -1.18 2.97
CA PHE A 34 2.57 -1.40 1.66
C PHE A 34 2.54 -2.89 1.31
N VAL A 35 1.82 -3.24 0.26
CA VAL A 35 1.65 -4.64 -0.16
C VAL A 35 2.44 -4.89 -1.44
N PRO A 36 3.66 -5.47 -1.35
CA PRO A 36 4.53 -5.68 -2.51
C PRO A 36 4.31 -7.01 -3.23
N THR A 37 3.37 -7.82 -2.79
CA THR A 37 3.27 -9.25 -3.14
C THR A 37 3.20 -9.53 -4.64
N ALA A 38 2.51 -8.67 -5.42
CA ALA A 38 2.41 -8.84 -6.87
C ALA A 38 3.77 -8.83 -7.58
N ALA A 39 4.78 -8.19 -6.97
CA ALA A 39 6.14 -8.09 -7.49
C ALA A 39 6.99 -9.35 -7.21
N ASN A 40 6.55 -10.23 -6.33
CA ASN A 40 7.37 -11.36 -5.87
C ASN A 40 7.75 -12.33 -6.98
N VAL A 41 6.98 -12.39 -8.07
CA VAL A 41 7.25 -13.22 -9.23
C VAL A 41 7.89 -12.44 -10.38
N GLN A 42 8.25 -11.19 -10.17
CA GLN A 42 8.91 -10.34 -11.15
C GLN A 42 10.42 -10.41 -10.99
N ARG A 43 11.17 -10.32 -12.11
CA ARG A 43 12.63 -10.28 -12.09
C ARG A 43 13.15 -8.95 -11.54
N ASP A 44 12.62 -7.86 -12.06
CA ASP A 44 13.01 -6.51 -11.64
C ASP A 44 11.99 -5.99 -10.63
N LYS A 45 12.46 -5.79 -9.40
CA LYS A 45 11.67 -5.27 -8.29
C LYS A 45 12.12 -3.87 -7.87
N SER A 46 12.98 -3.23 -8.66
CA SER A 46 13.54 -1.92 -8.31
C SER A 46 12.47 -0.85 -8.13
N TYR A 47 11.33 -0.98 -8.81
CA TYR A 47 10.22 -0.04 -8.69
C TYR A 47 9.59 -0.01 -7.29
N LEU A 48 9.76 -1.06 -6.49
CA LEU A 48 9.25 -1.07 -5.11
C LEU A 48 9.94 0.00 -4.26
N GLU A 49 11.26 0.12 -4.35
CA GLU A 49 11.99 1.15 -3.63
C GLU A 49 11.67 2.55 -4.17
N ARG A 50 11.45 2.70 -5.48
CA ARG A 50 11.02 3.97 -6.06
C ARG A 50 9.65 4.37 -5.53
N ASN A 51 8.71 3.42 -5.45
CA ASN A 51 7.39 3.68 -4.87
C ASN A 51 7.50 4.18 -3.43
N LYS A 52 8.34 3.54 -2.62
CA LYS A 52 8.56 3.98 -1.23
C LYS A 52 9.24 5.33 -1.16
N SER A 53 10.23 5.59 -2.02
CA SER A 53 10.90 6.89 -2.10
C SER A 53 9.92 8.00 -2.46
N ASP A 54 9.00 7.76 -3.39
CA ASP A 54 7.97 8.72 -3.75
C ASP A 54 7.06 9.05 -2.55
N LEU A 55 6.72 8.05 -1.76
CA LEU A 55 5.91 8.24 -0.55
C LEU A 55 6.66 9.08 0.50
N VAL A 56 7.94 8.84 0.67
CA VAL A 56 8.78 9.63 1.58
C VAL A 56 8.92 11.07 1.09
N GLU A 57 9.06 11.28 -0.21
CA GLU A 57 9.12 12.63 -0.81
C GLU A 57 7.84 13.43 -0.58
N ILE A 58 6.68 12.77 -0.52
CA ILE A 58 5.41 13.42 -0.18
C ILE A 58 5.42 13.91 1.27
N GLY A 59 6.20 13.30 2.13
CA GLY A 59 6.30 13.63 3.55
C GLY A 59 5.89 12.52 4.50
N ILE A 60 5.59 11.32 4.00
CA ILE A 60 5.29 10.17 4.85
C ILE A 60 6.58 9.67 5.49
N ASN A 61 6.58 9.52 6.82
CA ASN A 61 7.74 8.97 7.51
C ASN A 61 7.97 7.52 7.10
N ARG A 62 9.22 7.17 6.79
CA ARG A 62 9.58 5.80 6.37
C ARG A 62 9.13 4.74 7.38
N GLU A 63 9.24 5.03 8.65
CA GLU A 63 8.81 4.15 9.75
C GLU A 63 7.30 3.90 9.78
N ASN A 64 6.51 4.76 9.12
CA ASN A 64 5.07 4.63 8.99
C ASN A 64 4.64 3.87 7.72
N ILE A 65 5.59 3.46 6.90
CA ILE A 65 5.37 2.59 5.75
C ILE A 65 5.63 1.16 6.20
N ILE A 66 4.55 0.40 6.38
CA ILE A 66 4.58 -0.94 6.96
C ILE A 66 4.48 -1.96 5.83
N ASP A 67 5.52 -2.78 5.65
CA ASP A 67 5.51 -3.84 4.66
C ASP A 67 4.57 -4.97 5.08
N CYS A 68 3.68 -5.37 4.17
CA CYS A 68 2.79 -6.51 4.36
C CYS A 68 2.88 -7.40 3.13
N ASP A 69 3.84 -8.32 3.14
CA ASP A 69 4.02 -9.30 2.08
C ASP A 69 3.14 -10.52 2.38
N LEU A 70 2.17 -10.80 1.49
CA LEU A 70 1.23 -11.91 1.68
C LEU A 70 1.86 -13.29 1.50
N ASP A 71 3.11 -13.38 1.02
CA ASP A 71 3.88 -14.62 1.01
C ASP A 71 4.56 -14.90 2.34
N LYS A 72 4.47 -13.98 3.29
CA LYS A 72 5.02 -14.10 4.64
C LYS A 72 3.89 -14.03 5.66
N ASP A 73 4.19 -14.45 6.89
CA ASP A 73 3.27 -14.30 7.99
C ASP A 73 3.11 -12.82 8.35
N PHE A 74 1.87 -12.33 8.37
CA PHE A 74 1.56 -10.95 8.72
C PHE A 74 0.76 -10.83 10.03
N HIS A 75 0.74 -11.87 10.86
CA HIS A 75 0.04 -11.84 12.15
C HIS A 75 0.63 -10.84 13.13
N ASP A 76 1.92 -10.53 13.01
CA ASP A 76 2.59 -9.57 13.87
C ASP A 76 2.35 -8.11 13.48
N ILE A 77 1.67 -7.87 12.35
CA ILE A 77 1.38 -6.52 11.89
C ILE A 77 0.18 -5.96 12.64
N ASP A 78 0.36 -4.79 13.22
CA ASP A 78 -0.73 -4.02 13.82
C ASP A 78 -1.48 -3.26 12.71
N PHE A 79 -2.68 -3.72 12.40
CA PHE A 79 -3.52 -3.10 11.37
C PHE A 79 -4.34 -1.93 11.90
N SER A 80 -4.32 -1.68 13.21
CA SER A 80 -5.03 -0.54 13.76
C SER A 80 -4.36 0.77 13.35
N GLY A 81 -5.16 1.80 13.09
CA GLY A 81 -4.64 3.11 12.72
C GLY A 81 -4.02 3.21 11.33
N ILE A 82 -4.20 2.22 10.46
CA ILE A 82 -3.80 2.31 9.07
C ILE A 82 -4.74 3.27 8.34
N ASP A 83 -4.17 4.25 7.64
CA ASP A 83 -4.92 5.24 6.88
C ASP A 83 -5.03 4.87 5.41
N VAL A 84 -4.01 4.20 4.86
CA VAL A 84 -3.88 3.91 3.44
C VAL A 84 -3.37 2.49 3.23
N ILE A 85 -3.94 1.79 2.25
CA ILE A 85 -3.40 0.53 1.74
C ILE A 85 -2.85 0.81 0.35
N PHE A 86 -1.55 0.66 0.18
CA PHE A 86 -0.85 0.84 -1.10
C PHE A 86 -0.51 -0.55 -1.65
N VAL A 87 -1.08 -0.89 -2.79
CA VAL A 87 -0.82 -2.17 -3.46
C VAL A 87 0.10 -1.93 -4.65
N ALA A 88 1.32 -2.43 -4.57
CA ALA A 88 2.29 -2.29 -5.65
C ALA A 88 1.91 -3.14 -6.86
N GLY A 89 2.33 -2.72 -8.04
CA GLY A 89 2.10 -3.44 -9.28
C GLY A 89 2.91 -4.73 -9.40
N GLY A 90 2.58 -5.50 -10.43
CA GLY A 90 3.23 -6.78 -10.76
C GLY A 90 2.24 -7.76 -11.35
N ASN A 91 2.32 -9.01 -10.96
CA ASN A 91 1.41 -10.04 -11.45
C ASN A 91 0.10 -10.04 -10.64
N THR A 92 -0.98 -9.57 -11.26
CA THR A 92 -2.30 -9.46 -10.59
C THR A 92 -2.93 -10.80 -10.28
N PHE A 93 -2.70 -11.82 -11.10
CA PHE A 93 -3.22 -13.16 -10.83
C PHE A 93 -2.54 -13.77 -9.60
N TYR A 94 -1.23 -13.61 -9.48
CA TYR A 94 -0.49 -14.06 -8.31
C TYR A 94 -0.98 -13.34 -7.05
N LEU A 95 -1.12 -12.02 -7.13
CA LEU A 95 -1.62 -11.21 -6.03
C LEU A 95 -3.00 -11.69 -5.57
N LEU A 96 -3.93 -11.90 -6.49
CA LEU A 96 -5.30 -12.33 -6.17
C LEU A 96 -5.30 -13.70 -5.50
N ASP A 97 -4.47 -14.62 -5.99
CA ASP A 97 -4.32 -15.95 -5.39
C ASP A 97 -3.86 -15.85 -3.93
N ARG A 98 -2.85 -15.03 -3.66
CA ARG A 98 -2.33 -14.84 -2.30
C ARG A 98 -3.34 -14.14 -1.39
N VAL A 99 -4.02 -13.13 -1.90
CA VAL A 99 -5.07 -12.43 -1.15
C VAL A 99 -6.13 -13.41 -0.67
N ARG A 100 -6.60 -14.29 -1.55
CA ARG A 100 -7.63 -15.28 -1.21
C ARG A 100 -7.12 -16.35 -0.26
N LYS A 101 -5.95 -16.93 -0.53
CA LYS A 101 -5.38 -18.02 0.28
C LYS A 101 -5.02 -17.57 1.69
N MET A 102 -4.55 -16.34 1.84
CA MET A 102 -4.13 -15.81 3.14
C MET A 102 -5.27 -15.10 3.89
N GLY A 103 -6.46 -15.02 3.31
CA GLY A 103 -7.61 -14.37 3.93
C GLY A 103 -7.50 -12.84 4.02
N PHE A 104 -6.63 -12.23 3.23
CA PHE A 104 -6.40 -10.80 3.26
C PHE A 104 -7.59 -9.99 2.75
N ASP A 105 -8.43 -10.58 1.90
CA ASP A 105 -9.68 -9.97 1.44
C ASP A 105 -10.60 -9.62 2.62
N LYS A 106 -10.69 -10.49 3.61
CA LYS A 106 -11.46 -10.23 4.84
C LYS A 106 -10.84 -9.09 5.63
N LYS A 107 -9.51 -9.08 5.73
CA LYS A 107 -8.78 -8.03 6.45
C LYS A 107 -8.97 -6.66 5.79
N ILE A 108 -8.94 -6.61 4.46
CA ILE A 108 -9.21 -5.38 3.71
C ILE A 108 -10.62 -4.86 4.01
N ARG A 109 -11.62 -5.74 4.02
CA ARG A 109 -13.00 -5.35 4.32
C ARG A 109 -13.12 -4.76 5.72
N GLU A 110 -12.51 -5.39 6.71
CA GLU A 110 -12.50 -4.88 8.08
C GLU A 110 -11.88 -3.47 8.15
N MET A 111 -10.74 -3.25 7.48
CA MET A 111 -10.09 -1.95 7.47
C MET A 111 -10.94 -0.89 6.75
N VAL A 112 -11.54 -1.23 5.62
CA VAL A 112 -12.40 -0.32 4.84
C VAL A 112 -13.64 0.05 5.65
N ASP A 113 -14.25 -0.90 6.33
CA ASP A 113 -15.40 -0.63 7.20
C ASP A 113 -15.03 0.27 8.38
N GLY A 114 -13.75 0.25 8.78
CA GLY A 114 -13.20 1.15 9.80
C GLY A 114 -12.76 2.52 9.28
N GLY A 115 -12.96 2.84 7.99
CA GLY A 115 -12.69 4.15 7.41
C GLY A 115 -11.44 4.29 6.55
N VAL A 116 -10.72 3.19 6.30
CA VAL A 116 -9.53 3.21 5.43
C VAL A 116 -9.88 3.44 3.95
#